data_27b09614ba780f450552740fbd66a6a7
#
_entry.id   27b09614ba780f450552740fbd66a6a7
#
_cell.length_a   1.000
_cell.length_b   1.000
_cell.length_c   1.000
_cell.angle_alpha   90.00
_cell.angle_beta   90.00
_cell.angle_gamma   90.00
#
_symmetry.space_group_name_H-M   'P 1'
#
loop_
_entity.id
_entity.type
_entity.pdbx_description
1 polymer ?
#
loop_
_entity_poly.entity_id
_entity_poly.type
_entity_poly.pdbx_seq_one_letter_code
_entity_poly.pdbx_strand_id
1 'polypeptide(L)'
;MGYKEYQGVLQLKGSKIISKKPLKSYKRSSTGCLSCKRRKIKCDETKDRCNNCVARKLDCQWPQPPHKESSALVVQSYSNAKPVQNTFNAPKVSMTMQIDTLFLLQFAERFLPSIAQPHYTHKVSTQSLVHSVAEKSDLLRQVSIACGAFLVAFDDDNFCPIATSRYVDAITSFIKTIKRGKFDQEWVFLAIQVLQTLSLRDPDGCNASKCALHMNAAYELFIKGILQGQAKISALQRVLIENFLFNYSLTIMFCERDKIQALIPNPFDLFFRFHDVFLSLCQEDSHPQFSRLSIMAFQIAAKASWSCRMKVPLLDYEKHLHIELLHSAETCLQMSESLIPESVSSFDTLTVTKVVLLTSIILLKKIICPDLRASFVQPQINATVAIINNANSNVILPIWSSFIGASASTTERDRRVFVQTLQKLMARSGSHLIDLVYKFLEGLWEIYTGDEPFDLLIDTNALSKICD
;
A
#
# COMPACT_ATOMS: atom_id res chain seq x y z
N MET A 1 -19.90 -3.81 -3.31
CA MET A 1 -20.80 -4.36 -2.27
C MET A 1 -20.09 -4.99 -1.07
N GLY A 2 -18.85 -5.47 -1.15
CA GLY A 2 -18.11 -6.14 -0.07
C GLY A 2 -17.63 -5.28 1.10
N TYR A 3 -17.67 -3.96 0.97
CA TYR A 3 -17.03 -3.02 1.90
C TYR A 3 -17.72 -2.88 3.27
N LYS A 4 -19.05 -2.91 3.32
CA LYS A 4 -19.82 -2.77 4.58
C LYS A 4 -19.68 -4.00 5.47
N GLU A 5 -19.47 -5.17 4.89
CA GLU A 5 -19.29 -6.43 5.64
C GLU A 5 -17.89 -6.52 6.26
N TYR A 6 -16.86 -6.00 5.56
CA TYR A 6 -15.49 -5.95 6.05
C TYR A 6 -15.33 -5.00 7.26
N GLN A 7 -15.97 -3.82 7.21
CA GLN A 7 -15.99 -2.89 8.35
C GLN A 7 -16.62 -3.51 9.61
N GLY A 8 -17.63 -4.38 9.45
CA GLY A 8 -18.24 -5.09 10.57
C GLY A 8 -17.33 -6.13 11.23
N VAL A 9 -16.41 -6.73 10.48
CA VAL A 9 -15.47 -7.75 10.98
C VAL A 9 -14.30 -7.12 11.74
N LEU A 10 -13.82 -5.95 11.33
CA LEU A 10 -12.70 -5.23 11.96
C LEU A 10 -13.10 -4.46 13.23
N GLN A 11 -14.41 -4.30 13.52
CA GLN A 11 -14.92 -3.69 14.75
C GLN A 11 -14.96 -4.66 15.95
N LEU A 12 -14.20 -5.75 15.92
CA LEU A 12 -14.24 -6.82 16.92
C LEU A 12 -13.55 -6.43 18.24
N LYS A 13 -14.36 -6.41 19.27
CA LYS A 13 -14.08 -6.46 20.71
C LYS A 13 -13.57 -5.17 21.37
N GLY A 14 -14.52 -4.41 21.89
CA GLY A 14 -14.27 -3.36 22.90
C GLY A 14 -15.36 -2.31 23.04
N SER A 15 -16.18 -2.07 22.05
CA SER A 15 -17.27 -1.11 22.12
C SER A 15 -18.64 -1.81 22.03
N LYS A 16 -19.52 -1.52 23.01
CA LYS A 16 -20.92 -1.95 23.00
C LYS A 16 -21.57 -1.50 21.69
N ILE A 17 -21.99 -2.47 20.88
CA ILE A 17 -22.71 -2.25 19.63
C ILE A 17 -24.06 -1.62 19.96
N ILE A 18 -24.22 -0.32 19.69
CA ILE A 18 -25.56 0.26 19.61
C ILE A 18 -26.12 -0.14 18.25
N SER A 19 -27.03 -1.12 18.27
CA SER A 19 -27.72 -1.60 17.08
C SER A 19 -28.56 -0.48 16.46
N LYS A 20 -28.04 0.20 15.44
CA LYS A 20 -28.89 0.99 14.54
C LYS A 20 -29.67 0.03 13.66
N LYS A 21 -31.01 0.13 13.68
CA LYS A 21 -31.93 -0.65 12.85
C LYS A 21 -31.41 -0.67 11.38
N PRO A 22 -31.40 -1.84 10.72
CA PRO A 22 -30.93 -1.94 9.34
C PRO A 22 -31.80 -1.08 8.43
N LEU A 23 -31.17 -0.16 7.72
CA LEU A 23 -31.78 0.52 6.58
C LEU A 23 -32.14 -0.55 5.55
N LYS A 24 -33.42 -0.62 5.16
CA LYS A 24 -33.91 -1.56 4.14
C LYS A 24 -33.06 -1.40 2.87
N SER A 25 -32.23 -2.39 2.56
CA SER A 25 -31.47 -2.42 1.32
C SER A 25 -32.41 -2.79 0.19
N TYR A 26 -32.75 -1.84 -0.65
CA TYR A 26 -33.49 -2.13 -1.89
C TYR A 26 -32.49 -2.74 -2.89
N LYS A 27 -32.73 -4.01 -3.27
CA LYS A 27 -31.99 -4.63 -4.39
C LYS A 27 -32.24 -3.80 -5.64
N ARG A 28 -31.20 -3.24 -6.23
CA ARG A 28 -31.28 -2.57 -7.52
C ARG A 28 -31.44 -3.63 -8.61
N SER A 29 -32.40 -3.46 -9.53
CA SER A 29 -32.53 -4.38 -10.66
C SER A 29 -31.39 -4.16 -11.66
N SER A 30 -30.80 -5.25 -12.15
CA SER A 30 -29.78 -5.21 -13.21
C SER A 30 -30.38 -4.97 -14.59
N THR A 31 -31.70 -5.14 -14.74
CA THR A 31 -32.45 -5.17 -15.98
C THR A 31 -33.14 -3.85 -16.35
N GLY A 32 -33.11 -2.83 -15.52
CA GLY A 32 -33.76 -1.54 -15.76
C GLY A 32 -33.18 -0.72 -16.92
N CYS A 33 -33.99 0.24 -17.45
CA CYS A 33 -33.62 1.11 -18.58
C CYS A 33 -32.38 1.98 -18.26
N LEU A 34 -31.61 2.36 -19.27
CA LEU A 34 -30.38 3.15 -19.15
C LEU A 34 -30.63 4.52 -18.51
N SER A 35 -31.78 5.15 -18.80
CA SER A 35 -32.14 6.44 -18.24
C SER A 35 -32.40 6.40 -16.72
N CYS A 36 -33.01 5.33 -16.19
CA CYS A 36 -33.16 5.11 -14.75
C CYS A 36 -31.82 4.72 -14.07
N LYS A 37 -30.99 3.91 -14.75
CA LYS A 37 -29.64 3.56 -14.28
C LYS A 37 -28.76 4.80 -14.12
N ARG A 38 -28.73 5.69 -15.12
CA ARG A 38 -27.98 6.95 -15.07
C ARG A 38 -28.41 7.86 -13.92
N ARG A 39 -29.72 7.88 -13.63
CA ARG A 39 -30.31 8.66 -12.54
C ARG A 39 -30.25 7.97 -11.16
N LYS A 40 -29.69 6.79 -11.09
CA LYS A 40 -29.54 5.98 -9.86
C LYS A 40 -30.87 5.70 -9.13
N ILE A 41 -32.00 5.62 -9.86
CA ILE A 41 -33.33 5.29 -9.32
C ILE A 41 -33.76 3.89 -9.74
N LYS A 42 -34.68 3.30 -8.97
CA LYS A 42 -35.26 1.98 -9.30
C LYS A 42 -36.14 2.11 -10.54
N CYS A 43 -35.85 1.32 -11.59
CA CYS A 43 -36.72 1.19 -12.75
C CYS A 43 -37.86 0.22 -12.42
N ASP A 44 -39.06 0.51 -12.89
CA ASP A 44 -40.23 -0.37 -12.80
C ASP A 44 -40.29 -1.44 -13.89
N GLU A 45 -39.34 -1.38 -14.83
CA GLU A 45 -39.10 -2.37 -15.89
C GLU A 45 -40.28 -2.60 -16.85
N THR A 46 -41.23 -1.69 -16.89
CA THR A 46 -42.29 -1.73 -17.90
C THR A 46 -41.67 -1.62 -19.31
N LYS A 47 -41.96 -2.58 -20.18
CA LYS A 47 -41.40 -2.64 -21.54
C LYS A 47 -41.79 -1.41 -22.37
N ASP A 48 -40.97 -1.09 -23.34
CA ASP A 48 -40.99 0.07 -24.20
C ASP A 48 -40.65 1.38 -23.52
N ARG A 49 -41.38 1.84 -22.54
CA ARG A 49 -41.09 3.05 -21.75
C ARG A 49 -41.50 2.85 -20.30
N CYS A 50 -40.56 2.84 -19.40
CA CYS A 50 -40.85 2.69 -17.97
C CYS A 50 -41.62 3.91 -17.41
N ASN A 51 -42.51 3.69 -16.46
CA ASN A 51 -43.37 4.73 -15.88
C ASN A 51 -42.57 5.88 -15.25
N ASN A 52 -41.41 5.60 -14.69
CA ASN A 52 -40.51 6.62 -14.17
C ASN A 52 -39.95 7.58 -15.24
N CYS A 53 -39.74 7.12 -16.45
CA CYS A 53 -39.33 7.95 -17.57
C CYS A 53 -40.53 8.67 -18.20
N VAL A 54 -41.67 8.00 -18.33
CA VAL A 54 -42.90 8.58 -18.84
C VAL A 54 -43.36 9.75 -17.98
N ALA A 55 -43.47 9.56 -16.67
CA ALA A 55 -43.90 10.60 -15.69
C ALA A 55 -43.02 11.87 -15.73
N ARG A 56 -41.78 11.74 -16.20
CA ARG A 56 -40.84 12.86 -16.28
C ARG A 56 -40.53 13.31 -17.70
N LYS A 57 -41.25 12.81 -18.67
CA LYS A 57 -41.08 13.14 -20.11
C LYS A 57 -39.62 12.91 -20.60
N LEU A 58 -38.96 11.87 -20.09
CA LEU A 58 -37.59 11.54 -20.43
C LEU A 58 -37.56 10.44 -21.51
N ASP A 59 -36.54 10.44 -22.34
CA ASP A 59 -36.27 9.35 -23.27
C ASP A 59 -35.90 8.07 -22.50
N CYS A 60 -36.59 6.96 -22.79
CA CYS A 60 -36.45 5.70 -22.09
C CYS A 60 -35.71 4.71 -22.97
N GLN A 61 -34.37 4.67 -22.81
CA GLN A 61 -33.49 3.80 -23.57
C GLN A 61 -33.24 2.50 -22.83
N TRP A 62 -33.42 1.36 -23.52
CA TRP A 62 -33.13 0.03 -23.00
C TRP A 62 -31.81 -0.50 -23.55
N PRO A 63 -31.05 -1.30 -22.76
CA PRO A 63 -29.87 -1.99 -23.27
C PRO A 63 -30.25 -2.89 -24.43
N GLN A 64 -29.59 -2.73 -25.56
CA GLN A 64 -29.76 -3.67 -26.68
C GLN A 64 -29.10 -5.00 -26.31
N PRO A 65 -29.70 -6.16 -26.67
CA PRO A 65 -29.04 -7.44 -26.49
C PRO A 65 -27.74 -7.45 -27.33
N PRO A 66 -26.63 -7.99 -26.80
CA PRO A 66 -25.39 -8.06 -27.57
C PRO A 66 -25.63 -8.88 -28.82
N HIS A 67 -25.37 -8.29 -29.98
CA HIS A 67 -25.30 -9.00 -31.24
C HIS A 67 -24.22 -10.07 -31.11
N LYS A 68 -24.57 -11.33 -31.28
CA LYS A 68 -23.65 -12.45 -31.41
C LYS A 68 -22.90 -12.30 -32.75
N GLU A 69 -21.89 -11.49 -32.77
CA GLU A 69 -20.84 -11.61 -33.78
C GLU A 69 -19.75 -12.52 -33.18
N SER A 70 -19.65 -13.68 -33.80
CA SER A 70 -18.62 -14.66 -33.55
C SER A 70 -17.27 -14.11 -34.02
N SER A 71 -16.56 -13.42 -33.17
CA SER A 71 -15.15 -13.10 -33.37
C SER A 71 -14.33 -14.32 -33.00
N ALA A 72 -14.04 -15.17 -33.99
CA ALA A 72 -13.01 -16.21 -33.89
C ALA A 72 -11.67 -15.50 -33.72
N LEU A 73 -11.08 -15.58 -32.52
CA LEU A 73 -9.71 -15.20 -32.27
C LEU A 73 -8.78 -16.14 -33.07
N VAL A 74 -8.21 -15.62 -34.14
CA VAL A 74 -7.13 -16.28 -34.90
C VAL A 74 -5.87 -16.24 -34.04
N VAL A 75 -5.60 -17.36 -33.40
CA VAL A 75 -4.30 -17.63 -32.80
C VAL A 75 -3.36 -18.03 -33.94
N GLN A 76 -2.42 -17.16 -34.30
CA GLN A 76 -1.32 -17.55 -35.20
C GLN A 76 -0.42 -18.55 -34.48
N SER A 77 -0.59 -19.83 -34.84
CA SER A 77 0.25 -20.92 -34.43
C SER A 77 1.57 -20.87 -35.22
N TYR A 78 2.70 -20.74 -34.54
CA TYR A 78 3.99 -21.10 -35.07
C TYR A 78 4.09 -22.65 -35.11
N SER A 79 3.79 -23.23 -36.26
CA SER A 79 3.96 -24.64 -36.52
C SER A 79 5.27 -24.88 -37.27
N ASN A 80 6.27 -25.46 -36.61
CA ASN A 80 7.25 -26.32 -37.25
C ASN A 80 7.96 -27.18 -36.19
N ALA A 81 7.32 -28.26 -35.76
CA ALA A 81 7.94 -29.40 -35.15
C ALA A 81 7.08 -30.66 -35.43
N LYS A 82 7.68 -31.71 -35.95
CA LYS A 82 7.04 -32.98 -36.31
C LYS A 82 6.38 -33.64 -35.08
N PRO A 83 5.22 -34.33 -35.26
CA PRO A 83 4.50 -34.92 -34.14
C PRO A 83 5.21 -36.17 -33.61
N VAL A 84 5.61 -36.13 -32.36
CA VAL A 84 5.88 -37.34 -31.59
C VAL A 84 4.56 -37.72 -30.91
N GLN A 85 3.97 -38.84 -31.35
CA GLN A 85 2.81 -39.43 -30.69
C GLN A 85 3.24 -39.99 -29.33
N ASN A 86 2.95 -39.25 -28.27
CA ASN A 86 2.91 -39.80 -26.93
C ASN A 86 1.49 -39.55 -26.36
N THR A 87 0.74 -40.63 -26.33
CA THR A 87 -0.55 -40.75 -25.68
C THR A 87 -0.36 -40.70 -24.14
N PHE A 88 -0.20 -39.48 -23.60
CA PHE A 88 -0.46 -39.24 -22.17
C PHE A 88 -1.84 -38.58 -22.04
N ASN A 89 -2.77 -39.31 -21.44
CA ASN A 89 -4.03 -38.73 -20.94
C ASN A 89 -3.71 -37.74 -19.82
N ALA A 90 -3.28 -36.53 -20.16
CA ALA A 90 -3.20 -35.44 -19.20
C ALA A 90 -4.62 -35.08 -18.78
N PRO A 91 -4.91 -34.95 -17.45
CA PRO A 91 -6.20 -34.47 -16.99
C PRO A 91 -6.43 -33.08 -17.60
N LYS A 92 -7.63 -32.82 -18.15
CA LYS A 92 -8.04 -31.50 -18.61
C LYS A 92 -7.98 -30.54 -17.45
N VAL A 93 -6.85 -29.86 -17.24
CA VAL A 93 -6.71 -28.79 -16.28
C VAL A 93 -7.70 -27.70 -16.70
N SER A 94 -8.62 -27.35 -15.82
CA SER A 94 -9.61 -26.30 -16.07
C SER A 94 -8.88 -25.02 -16.47
N MET A 95 -9.39 -24.28 -17.44
CA MET A 95 -8.84 -22.98 -17.86
C MET A 95 -8.68 -21.99 -16.69
N THR A 96 -9.52 -22.10 -15.70
CA THR A 96 -9.47 -21.34 -14.44
C THR A 96 -8.21 -21.66 -13.61
N MET A 97 -7.79 -22.93 -13.56
CA MET A 97 -6.56 -23.30 -12.85
C MET A 97 -5.30 -22.78 -13.56
N GLN A 98 -5.32 -22.66 -14.88
CA GLN A 98 -4.20 -22.10 -15.64
C GLN A 98 -4.05 -20.61 -15.40
N ILE A 99 -5.18 -19.86 -15.33
CA ILE A 99 -5.20 -18.43 -15.05
C ILE A 99 -4.73 -18.16 -13.61
N ASP A 100 -5.21 -18.92 -12.63
CA ASP A 100 -4.81 -18.75 -11.23
C ASP A 100 -3.31 -19.03 -11.02
N THR A 101 -2.74 -19.97 -11.80
CA THR A 101 -1.30 -20.23 -11.79
C THR A 101 -0.51 -19.02 -12.33
N LEU A 102 -0.99 -18.37 -13.41
CA LEU A 102 -0.39 -17.15 -13.92
C LEU A 102 -0.40 -16.06 -12.85
N PHE A 103 -1.54 -15.86 -12.16
CA PHE A 103 -1.65 -14.86 -11.10
C PHE A 103 -0.70 -15.14 -9.92
N LEU A 104 -0.55 -16.40 -9.52
CA LEU A 104 0.43 -16.78 -8.49
C LEU A 104 1.88 -16.50 -8.91
N LEU A 105 2.22 -16.70 -10.18
CA LEU A 105 3.53 -16.34 -10.72
C LEU A 105 3.74 -14.81 -10.66
N GLN A 106 2.78 -14.01 -11.10
CA GLN A 106 2.88 -12.56 -11.05
C GLN A 106 2.98 -12.06 -9.60
N PHE A 107 2.25 -12.67 -8.67
CA PHE A 107 2.41 -12.38 -7.25
C PHE A 107 3.83 -12.65 -6.76
N ALA A 108 4.41 -13.81 -7.09
CA ALA A 108 5.74 -14.21 -6.64
C ALA A 108 6.86 -13.36 -7.27
N GLU A 109 6.76 -13.06 -8.57
CA GLU A 109 7.84 -12.44 -9.34
C GLU A 109 7.82 -10.91 -9.30
N ARG A 110 6.63 -10.30 -9.18
CA ARG A 110 6.48 -8.83 -9.22
C ARG A 110 5.97 -8.24 -7.91
N PHE A 111 4.90 -8.80 -7.33
CA PHE A 111 4.26 -8.23 -6.16
C PHE A 111 5.14 -8.34 -4.91
N LEU A 112 5.56 -9.55 -4.56
CA LEU A 112 6.39 -9.77 -3.37
C LEU A 112 7.70 -8.98 -3.38
N PRO A 113 8.48 -8.96 -4.46
CA PRO A 113 9.66 -8.12 -4.52
C PRO A 113 9.36 -6.62 -4.40
N SER A 114 8.13 -6.18 -4.71
CA SER A 114 7.73 -4.78 -4.60
C SER A 114 7.35 -4.34 -3.19
N ILE A 115 7.13 -5.27 -2.27
CA ILE A 115 6.77 -5.00 -0.88
C ILE A 115 7.82 -5.46 0.12
N ALA A 116 8.71 -6.38 -0.29
CA ALA A 116 9.76 -6.90 0.59
C ALA A 116 10.90 -5.89 0.73
N GLN A 117 11.35 -5.68 1.96
CA GLN A 117 12.55 -4.89 2.21
C GLN A 117 13.80 -5.64 1.73
N PRO A 118 14.85 -4.94 1.27
CA PRO A 118 16.05 -5.56 0.71
C PRO A 118 16.71 -6.59 1.63
N HIS A 119 16.73 -6.34 2.92
CA HIS A 119 17.37 -7.23 3.90
C HIS A 119 16.60 -8.51 4.21
N TYR A 120 15.33 -8.63 3.74
CA TYR A 120 14.54 -9.86 3.92
C TYR A 120 14.69 -10.83 2.77
N THR A 121 14.95 -10.34 1.56
CA THR A 121 15.04 -11.19 0.36
C THR A 121 16.13 -12.23 0.43
N HIS A 122 17.12 -12.08 1.32
CA HIS A 122 18.23 -13.00 1.46
C HIS A 122 18.01 -14.12 2.49
N LYS A 123 17.16 -13.92 3.52
CA LYS A 123 16.94 -14.93 4.57
C LYS A 123 15.77 -15.87 4.30
N VAL A 124 14.80 -15.40 3.52
CA VAL A 124 13.64 -16.21 3.14
C VAL A 124 13.55 -16.09 1.63
N SER A 125 13.91 -17.17 0.91
CA SER A 125 13.59 -17.23 -0.52
C SER A 125 12.10 -16.96 -0.66
N THR A 126 11.76 -15.77 -1.17
CA THR A 126 10.37 -15.32 -1.31
C THR A 126 9.54 -16.34 -2.09
N GLN A 127 10.14 -17.01 -3.06
CA GLN A 127 9.48 -18.08 -3.82
C GLN A 127 9.17 -19.31 -2.97
N SER A 128 10.11 -19.76 -2.13
CA SER A 128 9.87 -20.92 -1.26
C SER A 128 8.85 -20.63 -0.16
N LEU A 129 8.83 -19.40 0.35
CA LEU A 129 7.81 -18.96 1.31
C LEU A 129 6.43 -18.95 0.66
N VAL A 130 6.31 -18.40 -0.55
CA VAL A 130 5.02 -18.33 -1.27
C VAL A 130 4.49 -19.72 -1.58
N HIS A 131 5.33 -20.62 -2.09
CA HIS A 131 4.90 -21.99 -2.35
C HIS A 131 4.45 -22.69 -1.08
N SER A 132 5.26 -22.66 -0.01
CA SER A 132 4.92 -23.34 1.24
C SER A 132 3.66 -22.77 1.90
N VAL A 133 3.41 -21.50 1.72
CA VAL A 133 2.29 -20.76 2.31
C VAL A 133 1.01 -20.91 1.49
N ALA A 134 1.12 -20.83 0.16
CA ALA A 134 -0.03 -21.03 -0.74
C ALA A 134 -0.56 -22.46 -0.68
N GLU A 135 0.30 -23.44 -0.40
CA GLU A 135 -0.10 -24.84 -0.17
C GLU A 135 -0.75 -25.06 1.19
N LYS A 136 -0.32 -24.35 2.24
CA LYS A 136 -0.80 -24.55 3.62
C LYS A 136 -2.01 -23.72 3.99
N SER A 137 -2.27 -22.63 3.31
CA SER A 137 -3.33 -21.66 3.65
C SER A 137 -4.14 -21.24 2.42
N ASP A 138 -5.41 -21.71 2.37
CA ASP A 138 -6.37 -21.27 1.34
C ASP A 138 -6.56 -19.75 1.33
N LEU A 139 -6.57 -19.12 2.51
CA LEU A 139 -6.62 -17.67 2.62
C LEU A 139 -5.48 -16.98 1.87
N LEU A 140 -4.24 -17.38 2.15
CA LEU A 140 -3.07 -16.78 1.51
C LEU A 140 -3.03 -17.04 0.01
N ARG A 141 -3.44 -18.23 -0.40
CA ARG A 141 -3.57 -18.56 -1.82
C ARG A 141 -4.54 -17.60 -2.52
N GLN A 142 -5.74 -17.39 -1.96
CA GLN A 142 -6.74 -16.49 -2.54
C GLN A 142 -6.24 -15.03 -2.56
N VAL A 143 -5.61 -14.57 -1.51
CA VAL A 143 -5.02 -13.24 -1.44
C VAL A 143 -3.90 -13.06 -2.46
N SER A 144 -3.02 -14.06 -2.61
CA SER A 144 -1.93 -14.04 -3.60
C SER A 144 -2.44 -14.02 -5.04
N ILE A 145 -3.47 -14.82 -5.33
CA ILE A 145 -4.14 -14.84 -6.64
C ILE A 145 -4.74 -13.46 -6.94
N ALA A 146 -5.44 -12.85 -5.98
CA ALA A 146 -6.00 -11.51 -6.14
C ALA A 146 -4.92 -10.47 -6.47
N CYS A 147 -3.79 -10.49 -5.75
CA CYS A 147 -2.69 -9.56 -6.01
C CYS A 147 -2.06 -9.73 -7.39
N GLY A 148 -1.83 -10.98 -7.82
CA GLY A 148 -1.32 -11.25 -9.17
C GLY A 148 -2.31 -10.84 -10.24
N ALA A 149 -3.61 -11.05 -10.02
CA ALA A 149 -4.65 -10.62 -10.95
C ALA A 149 -4.69 -9.09 -11.14
N PHE A 150 -4.51 -8.32 -10.06
CA PHE A 150 -4.40 -6.85 -10.15
C PHE A 150 -3.15 -6.38 -10.90
N LEU A 151 -2.02 -7.10 -10.79
CA LEU A 151 -0.83 -6.78 -11.57
C LEU A 151 -1.04 -7.02 -13.06
N VAL A 152 -1.72 -8.12 -13.41
CA VAL A 152 -2.08 -8.38 -14.82
C VAL A 152 -3.08 -7.35 -15.32
N ALA A 153 -4.06 -6.97 -14.51
CA ALA A 153 -5.03 -5.94 -14.84
C ALA A 153 -4.40 -4.54 -14.99
N PHE A 154 -3.31 -4.26 -14.30
CA PHE A 154 -2.54 -3.02 -14.48
C PHE A 154 -1.88 -2.95 -15.86
N ASP A 155 -1.45 -4.10 -16.40
CA ASP A 155 -0.85 -4.17 -17.73
C ASP A 155 -1.89 -4.32 -18.86
N ASP A 156 -3.09 -4.87 -18.54
CA ASP A 156 -4.19 -5.11 -19.49
C ASP A 156 -5.56 -4.99 -18.81
N ASP A 157 -6.27 -3.90 -19.08
CA ASP A 157 -7.59 -3.57 -18.52
C ASP A 157 -8.66 -4.65 -18.74
N ASN A 158 -8.49 -5.53 -19.72
CA ASN A 158 -9.41 -6.65 -19.95
C ASN A 158 -9.46 -7.61 -18.74
N PHE A 159 -8.44 -7.62 -17.90
CA PHE A 159 -8.39 -8.43 -16.68
C PHE A 159 -9.04 -7.76 -15.45
N CYS A 160 -9.43 -6.48 -15.51
CA CYS A 160 -10.05 -5.78 -14.37
C CYS A 160 -11.26 -6.51 -13.78
N PRO A 161 -12.22 -7.06 -14.57
CA PRO A 161 -13.34 -7.80 -14.00
C PRO A 161 -12.91 -9.07 -13.27
N ILE A 162 -11.87 -9.75 -13.76
CA ILE A 162 -11.35 -10.97 -13.14
C ILE A 162 -10.62 -10.61 -11.84
N ALA A 163 -9.78 -9.57 -11.85
CA ALA A 163 -9.09 -9.08 -10.67
C ALA A 163 -10.05 -8.68 -9.56
N THR A 164 -11.10 -7.94 -9.90
CA THR A 164 -12.17 -7.56 -8.95
C THR A 164 -12.87 -8.80 -8.37
N SER A 165 -13.18 -9.81 -9.20
CA SER A 165 -13.77 -11.06 -8.71
C SER A 165 -12.83 -11.79 -7.73
N ARG A 166 -11.54 -11.91 -8.06
CA ARG A 166 -10.55 -12.55 -7.19
C ARG A 166 -10.33 -11.80 -5.88
N TYR A 167 -10.42 -10.47 -5.91
CA TYR A 167 -10.40 -9.67 -4.68
C TYR A 167 -11.60 -9.97 -3.77
N VAL A 168 -12.80 -10.06 -4.32
CA VAL A 168 -14.01 -10.44 -3.55
C VAL A 168 -13.87 -11.85 -2.95
N ASP A 169 -13.31 -12.79 -3.70
CA ASP A 169 -13.04 -14.16 -3.20
C ASP A 169 -12.03 -14.14 -2.04
N ALA A 170 -10.96 -13.35 -2.16
CA ALA A 170 -9.95 -13.19 -1.11
C ALA A 170 -10.55 -12.58 0.17
N ILE A 171 -11.33 -11.51 0.07
CA ILE A 171 -12.03 -10.89 1.21
C ILE A 171 -13.04 -11.87 1.84
N THR A 172 -13.75 -12.62 1.03
CA THR A 172 -14.70 -13.64 1.51
C THR A 172 -13.98 -14.74 2.29
N SER A 173 -12.86 -15.24 1.77
CA SER A 173 -12.00 -16.23 2.46
C SER A 173 -11.45 -15.66 3.76
N PHE A 174 -11.01 -14.40 3.78
CA PHE A 174 -10.54 -13.71 4.97
C PHE A 174 -11.61 -13.64 6.05
N ILE A 175 -12.80 -13.14 5.70
CA ILE A 175 -13.95 -13.05 6.64
C ILE A 175 -14.30 -14.42 7.20
N LYS A 176 -14.35 -15.45 6.35
CA LYS A 176 -14.63 -16.82 6.76
C LYS A 176 -13.59 -17.36 7.74
N THR A 177 -12.32 -17.07 7.50
CA THR A 177 -11.21 -17.48 8.35
C THR A 177 -11.32 -16.84 9.74
N ILE A 178 -11.53 -15.54 9.81
CA ILE A 178 -11.68 -14.81 11.08
C ILE A 178 -12.91 -15.30 11.86
N LYS A 179 -14.06 -15.51 11.19
CA LYS A 179 -15.30 -15.99 11.84
C LYS A 179 -15.15 -17.38 12.44
N ARG A 180 -14.31 -18.24 11.89
CA ARG A 180 -14.03 -19.59 12.44
C ARG A 180 -13.28 -19.55 13.77
N GLY A 181 -12.56 -18.47 14.09
CA GLY A 181 -11.86 -18.25 15.36
C GLY A 181 -10.65 -19.17 15.60
N LYS A 182 -10.39 -20.13 14.72
CA LYS A 182 -9.22 -21.02 14.74
C LYS A 182 -8.42 -20.77 13.46
N PHE A 183 -7.35 -19.99 13.57
CA PHE A 183 -6.48 -19.67 12.45
C PHE A 183 -5.05 -19.46 12.95
N ASP A 184 -4.11 -19.68 12.07
CA ASP A 184 -2.72 -19.32 12.29
C ASP A 184 -2.59 -17.80 12.22
N GLN A 185 -2.16 -17.19 13.32
CA GLN A 185 -2.10 -15.74 13.44
C GLN A 185 -1.11 -15.12 12.46
N GLU A 186 0.04 -15.76 12.24
CA GLU A 186 1.07 -15.22 11.35
C GLU A 186 0.57 -15.17 9.89
N TRP A 187 -0.16 -16.20 9.45
CA TRP A 187 -0.73 -16.23 8.09
C TRP A 187 -1.85 -15.22 7.88
N VAL A 188 -2.68 -15.01 8.87
CA VAL A 188 -3.73 -13.97 8.80
C VAL A 188 -3.09 -12.59 8.80
N PHE A 189 -2.03 -12.38 9.56
CA PHE A 189 -1.30 -11.12 9.58
C PHE A 189 -0.64 -10.84 8.22
N LEU A 190 0.03 -11.81 7.62
CA LEU A 190 0.58 -11.69 6.28
C LEU A 190 -0.52 -11.35 5.26
N ALA A 191 -1.68 -12.03 5.33
CA ALA A 191 -2.81 -11.75 4.46
C ALA A 191 -3.31 -10.30 4.60
N ILE A 192 -3.38 -9.77 5.82
CA ILE A 192 -3.78 -8.37 6.07
C ILE A 192 -2.79 -7.40 5.41
N GLN A 193 -1.49 -7.63 5.57
CA GLN A 193 -0.46 -6.76 4.99
C GLN A 193 -0.46 -6.80 3.47
N VAL A 194 -0.67 -7.97 2.89
CA VAL A 194 -0.81 -8.11 1.43
C VAL A 194 -2.06 -7.40 0.93
N LEU A 195 -3.20 -7.55 1.62
CA LEU A 195 -4.44 -6.82 1.30
C LEU A 195 -4.29 -5.31 1.47
N GLN A 196 -3.55 -4.84 2.46
CA GLN A 196 -3.22 -3.42 2.63
C GLN A 196 -2.50 -2.89 1.38
N THR A 197 -1.47 -3.59 0.94
CA THR A 197 -0.70 -3.18 -0.23
C THR A 197 -1.52 -3.30 -1.52
N LEU A 198 -2.43 -4.29 -1.59
CA LEU A 198 -3.36 -4.44 -2.70
C LEU A 198 -4.34 -3.26 -2.80
N SER A 199 -4.80 -2.71 -1.68
CA SER A 199 -5.71 -1.56 -1.67
C SER A 199 -5.08 -0.28 -2.26
N LEU A 200 -3.75 -0.21 -2.35
CA LEU A 200 -3.03 0.87 -3.04
C LEU A 200 -2.98 0.69 -4.57
N ARG A 201 -3.47 -0.43 -5.09
CA ARG A 201 -3.48 -0.79 -6.51
C ARG A 201 -4.88 -0.77 -7.13
N ASP A 202 -5.90 -0.49 -6.33
CA ASP A 202 -7.29 -0.47 -6.78
C ASP A 202 -7.52 0.70 -7.76
N PRO A 203 -7.80 0.44 -9.05
CA PRO A 203 -8.00 1.50 -10.03
C PRO A 203 -9.30 2.31 -9.80
N ASP A 204 -10.31 1.70 -9.14
CA ASP A 204 -11.59 2.37 -8.81
C ASP A 204 -11.45 3.38 -7.65
N GLY A 205 -10.25 3.61 -7.21
CA GLY A 205 -9.86 4.57 -6.18
C GLY A 205 -8.83 3.98 -5.22
N CYS A 206 -7.63 4.52 -5.25
CA CYS A 206 -6.68 4.35 -4.17
C CYS A 206 -7.35 4.87 -2.89
N ASN A 207 -7.95 3.97 -2.13
CA ASN A 207 -8.65 4.35 -0.93
C ASN A 207 -7.71 4.23 0.26
N ALA A 208 -7.02 5.33 0.58
CA ALA A 208 -6.14 5.42 1.75
C ALA A 208 -6.88 5.05 3.05
N SER A 209 -8.19 5.24 3.10
CA SER A 209 -9.04 4.74 4.20
C SER A 209 -9.03 3.22 4.29
N LYS A 210 -8.90 2.50 3.18
CA LYS A 210 -8.72 1.04 3.18
C LYS A 210 -7.39 0.66 3.82
N CYS A 211 -6.32 1.39 3.47
CA CYS A 211 -5.00 1.16 4.06
C CYS A 211 -5.01 1.36 5.57
N ALA A 212 -5.68 2.41 6.06
CA ALA A 212 -5.82 2.66 7.49
C ALA A 212 -6.58 1.55 8.21
N LEU A 213 -7.65 1.01 7.60
CA LEU A 213 -8.40 -0.14 8.15
C LEU A 213 -7.54 -1.40 8.25
N HIS A 214 -6.76 -1.71 7.21
CA HIS A 214 -5.85 -2.86 7.24
C HIS A 214 -4.71 -2.66 8.25
N MET A 215 -4.17 -1.44 8.34
CA MET A 215 -3.15 -1.09 9.32
C MET A 215 -3.68 -1.24 10.76
N ASN A 216 -4.90 -0.77 11.02
CA ASN A 216 -5.56 -0.95 12.32
C ASN A 216 -5.76 -2.43 12.63
N ALA A 217 -6.23 -3.23 11.68
CA ALA A 217 -6.40 -4.67 11.86
C ALA A 217 -5.06 -5.36 12.14
N ALA A 218 -4.00 -5.00 11.42
CA ALA A 218 -2.65 -5.52 11.66
C ALA A 218 -2.19 -5.19 13.09
N TYR A 219 -2.40 -3.95 13.52
CA TYR A 219 -2.02 -3.52 14.87
C TYR A 219 -2.82 -4.27 15.95
N GLU A 220 -4.14 -4.23 15.90
CA GLU A 220 -5.00 -4.78 16.97
C GLU A 220 -4.95 -6.31 17.06
N LEU A 221 -4.84 -7.00 15.92
CA LEU A 221 -4.85 -8.47 15.91
C LEU A 221 -3.47 -9.09 16.19
N PHE A 222 -2.38 -8.40 15.83
CA PHE A 222 -1.05 -9.01 15.86
C PHE A 222 0.00 -8.17 16.58
N ILE A 223 0.26 -6.94 16.12
CA ILE A 223 1.37 -6.14 16.63
C ILE A 223 1.21 -5.92 18.13
N LYS A 224 0.01 -5.55 18.56
CA LYS A 224 -0.29 -5.34 19.99
C LYS A 224 -0.12 -6.63 20.82
N GLY A 225 -0.54 -7.78 20.28
CA GLY A 225 -0.37 -9.07 20.93
C GLY A 225 1.09 -9.50 21.03
N ILE A 226 1.86 -9.35 19.94
CA ILE A 226 3.30 -9.65 19.92
C ILE A 226 4.07 -8.72 20.87
N LEU A 227 3.77 -7.41 20.81
CA LEU A 227 4.46 -6.42 21.64
C LEU A 227 4.13 -6.55 23.15
N GLN A 228 2.98 -7.13 23.51
CA GLN A 228 2.60 -7.41 24.91
C GLN A 228 3.10 -8.77 25.39
N GLY A 229 3.47 -9.67 24.46
CA GLY A 229 3.96 -11.00 24.78
C GLY A 229 5.44 -10.99 25.18
N GLN A 230 5.82 -11.83 26.14
CA GLN A 230 7.24 -12.03 26.50
C GLN A 230 7.90 -13.17 25.68
N ALA A 231 7.20 -13.68 24.66
CA ALA A 231 7.68 -14.77 23.84
C ALA A 231 8.76 -14.30 22.86
N LYS A 232 9.68 -15.21 22.53
CA LYS A 232 10.70 -14.98 21.50
C LYS A 232 10.01 -14.74 20.15
N ILE A 233 10.36 -13.64 19.49
CA ILE A 233 9.77 -13.25 18.22
C ILE A 233 10.34 -14.12 17.09
N SER A 234 9.47 -14.76 16.28
CA SER A 234 9.89 -15.57 15.14
C SER A 234 10.49 -14.72 14.01
N ALA A 235 11.28 -15.33 13.13
CA ALA A 235 11.83 -14.64 11.96
C ALA A 235 10.73 -14.06 11.06
N LEU A 236 9.60 -14.76 10.91
CA LEU A 236 8.46 -14.27 10.13
C LEU A 236 7.78 -13.08 10.82
N GLN A 237 7.56 -13.15 12.14
CA GLN A 237 6.99 -12.04 12.91
C GLN A 237 7.84 -10.79 12.80
N ARG A 238 9.17 -10.93 12.80
CA ARG A 238 10.09 -9.80 12.57
C ARG A 238 9.83 -9.16 11.21
N VAL A 239 9.86 -9.94 10.12
CA VAL A 239 9.57 -9.46 8.76
C VAL A 239 8.24 -8.70 8.72
N LEU A 240 7.21 -9.23 9.37
CA LEU A 240 5.88 -8.64 9.38
C LEU A 240 5.83 -7.34 10.18
N ILE A 241 6.57 -7.23 11.29
CA ILE A 241 6.67 -5.97 12.07
C ILE A 241 7.39 -4.89 11.26
N GLU A 242 8.48 -5.23 10.60
CA GLU A 242 9.25 -4.27 9.81
C GLU A 242 8.47 -3.80 8.58
N ASN A 243 7.74 -4.69 7.92
CA ASN A 243 6.82 -4.30 6.84
C ASN A 243 5.68 -3.41 7.36
N PHE A 244 5.18 -3.65 8.57
CA PHE A 244 4.23 -2.76 9.24
C PHE A 244 4.83 -1.37 9.41
N LEU A 245 6.06 -1.25 9.93
CA LEU A 245 6.75 0.03 10.12
C LEU A 245 6.98 0.76 8.80
N PHE A 246 7.36 0.05 7.75
CA PHE A 246 7.54 0.61 6.41
C PHE A 246 6.25 1.26 5.88
N ASN A 247 5.12 0.57 6.03
CA ASN A 247 3.83 1.05 5.56
C ASN A 247 3.17 2.07 6.50
N TYR A 248 3.67 2.22 7.72
CA TYR A 248 3.10 3.09 8.74
C TYR A 248 3.14 4.56 8.32
N SER A 249 4.34 5.05 7.99
CA SER A 249 4.53 6.42 7.52
C SER A 249 3.79 6.71 6.21
N LEU A 250 3.74 5.73 5.29
CA LEU A 250 2.98 5.83 4.05
C LEU A 250 1.49 6.03 4.33
N THR A 251 0.91 5.19 5.20
CA THR A 251 -0.51 5.27 5.55
C THR A 251 -0.84 6.59 6.23
N ILE A 252 0.01 7.06 7.16
CA ILE A 252 -0.18 8.35 7.83
C ILE A 252 -0.10 9.51 6.82
N MET A 253 0.87 9.49 5.91
CA MET A 253 1.10 10.60 4.99
C MET A 253 -0.08 10.82 4.02
N PHE A 254 -0.68 9.75 3.50
CA PHE A 254 -1.67 9.83 2.41
C PHE A 254 -3.11 9.52 2.83
N CYS A 255 -3.38 9.16 4.09
CA CYS A 255 -4.75 8.90 4.56
C CYS A 255 -5.43 10.18 5.07
N GLU A 256 -6.76 10.19 5.04
CA GLU A 256 -7.56 11.26 5.63
C GLU A 256 -7.27 11.43 7.14
N ARG A 257 -7.23 12.67 7.62
CA ARG A 257 -6.90 13.00 9.02
C ARG A 257 -7.80 12.29 10.03
N ASP A 258 -9.11 12.30 9.80
CA ASP A 258 -10.08 11.66 10.70
C ASP A 258 -9.89 10.15 10.79
N LYS A 259 -9.50 9.52 9.69
CA LYS A 259 -9.19 8.09 9.66
C LYS A 259 -7.89 7.77 10.37
N ILE A 260 -6.86 8.61 10.21
CA ILE A 260 -5.61 8.45 10.96
C ILE A 260 -5.90 8.51 12.45
N GLN A 261 -6.61 9.54 12.92
CA GLN A 261 -6.92 9.75 14.32
C GLN A 261 -7.76 8.61 14.92
N ALA A 262 -8.68 8.05 14.14
CA ALA A 262 -9.59 7.00 14.61
C ALA A 262 -8.99 5.59 14.56
N LEU A 263 -8.07 5.31 13.64
CA LEU A 263 -7.67 3.94 13.29
C LEU A 263 -6.18 3.67 13.50
N ILE A 264 -5.33 4.68 13.38
CA ILE A 264 -3.89 4.49 13.44
C ILE A 264 -3.38 4.78 14.87
N PRO A 265 -2.59 3.88 15.48
CA PRO A 265 -2.00 4.17 16.80
C PRO A 265 -1.08 5.38 16.73
N ASN A 266 -1.03 6.18 17.79
CA ASN A 266 -0.08 7.28 17.87
C ASN A 266 1.36 6.75 17.96
N PRO A 267 2.27 7.12 17.04
CA PRO A 267 3.64 6.59 17.04
C PRO A 267 4.46 7.01 18.26
N PHE A 268 4.17 8.14 18.88
CA PHE A 268 4.86 8.54 20.10
C PHE A 268 4.55 7.57 21.26
N ASP A 269 3.27 7.21 21.43
CA ASP A 269 2.83 6.26 22.45
C ASP A 269 3.27 4.84 22.11
N LEU A 270 3.14 4.42 20.85
CA LEU A 270 3.51 3.09 20.41
C LEU A 270 4.99 2.79 20.68
N PHE A 271 5.87 3.65 20.20
CA PHE A 271 7.31 3.43 20.32
C PHE A 271 7.86 3.68 21.73
N PHE A 272 7.18 4.50 22.51
CA PHE A 272 7.52 4.65 23.94
C PHE A 272 7.20 3.38 24.74
N ARG A 273 5.97 2.85 24.57
CA ARG A 273 5.51 1.65 25.31
C ARG A 273 6.29 0.39 24.98
N PHE A 274 6.75 0.26 23.74
CA PHE A 274 7.34 -0.98 23.22
C PHE A 274 8.81 -0.82 22.82
N HIS A 275 9.47 0.17 23.37
CA HIS A 275 10.87 0.49 23.06
C HIS A 275 11.80 -0.74 23.17
N ASP A 276 11.74 -1.46 24.27
CA ASP A 276 12.60 -2.62 24.52
C ASP A 276 12.34 -3.76 23.55
N VAL A 277 11.07 -3.95 23.15
CA VAL A 277 10.71 -4.97 22.16
C VAL A 277 11.28 -4.63 20.81
N PHE A 278 11.19 -3.38 20.37
CA PHE A 278 11.80 -2.95 19.11
C PHE A 278 13.32 -3.07 19.13
N LEU A 279 13.98 -2.82 20.26
CA LEU A 279 15.41 -3.05 20.40
C LEU A 279 15.77 -4.55 20.34
N SER A 280 14.96 -5.43 20.94
CA SER A 280 15.20 -6.87 20.92
C SER A 280 15.09 -7.48 19.52
N LEU A 281 14.26 -6.89 18.63
CA LEU A 281 14.17 -7.30 17.23
C LEU A 281 15.51 -7.25 16.51
N CYS A 282 16.40 -6.34 16.91
CA CYS A 282 17.69 -6.13 16.28
C CYS A 282 18.75 -7.13 16.72
N GLN A 283 18.64 -7.72 17.91
CA GLN A 283 19.71 -8.53 18.53
C GLN A 283 19.96 -9.86 17.82
N GLU A 284 18.95 -10.41 17.16
CA GLU A 284 19.03 -11.71 16.48
C GLU A 284 19.42 -11.60 15.00
N ASP A 285 19.73 -10.40 14.52
CA ASP A 285 20.14 -10.19 13.13
C ASP A 285 21.63 -10.50 12.93
N SER A 286 22.00 -10.88 11.70
CA SER A 286 23.41 -11.04 11.31
C SER A 286 24.19 -9.72 11.36
N HIS A 287 23.47 -8.58 11.23
CA HIS A 287 24.03 -7.23 11.24
C HIS A 287 23.17 -6.32 12.13
N PRO A 288 23.21 -6.50 13.47
CA PRO A 288 22.30 -5.82 14.41
C PRO A 288 22.32 -4.29 14.32
N GLN A 289 23.48 -3.71 14.01
CA GLN A 289 23.65 -2.26 13.90
C GLN A 289 22.84 -1.67 12.75
N PHE A 290 22.78 -2.33 11.58
CA PHE A 290 22.00 -1.86 10.43
C PHE A 290 20.50 -1.95 10.69
N SER A 291 20.04 -3.08 11.24
CA SER A 291 18.65 -3.29 11.59
C SER A 291 18.17 -2.30 12.65
N ARG A 292 18.99 -2.07 13.69
CA ARG A 292 18.68 -1.09 14.73
C ARG A 292 18.53 0.32 14.15
N LEU A 293 19.48 0.74 13.33
CA LEU A 293 19.44 2.06 12.70
C LEU A 293 18.25 2.20 11.77
N SER A 294 17.92 1.17 11.00
CA SER A 294 16.75 1.14 10.12
C SER A 294 15.45 1.28 10.91
N ILE A 295 15.26 0.49 11.98
CA ILE A 295 14.08 0.60 12.86
C ILE A 295 13.96 2.00 13.46
N MET A 296 15.06 2.56 13.96
CA MET A 296 15.06 3.94 14.50
C MET A 296 14.65 4.96 13.41
N ALA A 297 15.17 4.83 12.21
CA ALA A 297 14.82 5.71 11.08
C ALA A 297 13.33 5.67 10.77
N PHE A 298 12.73 4.48 10.69
CA PHE A 298 11.29 4.33 10.45
C PHE A 298 10.42 4.82 11.61
N GLN A 299 10.89 4.69 12.85
CA GLN A 299 10.21 5.29 14.00
C GLN A 299 10.20 6.82 13.93
N ILE A 300 11.34 7.42 13.58
CA ILE A 300 11.47 8.88 13.38
C ILE A 300 10.54 9.32 12.25
N ALA A 301 10.55 8.61 11.13
CA ALA A 301 9.70 8.89 9.98
C ALA A 301 8.20 8.83 10.33
N ALA A 302 7.78 7.83 11.08
CA ALA A 302 6.40 7.70 11.54
C ALA A 302 5.99 8.87 12.45
N LYS A 303 6.85 9.27 13.38
CA LYS A 303 6.61 10.42 14.27
C LYS A 303 6.56 11.72 13.48
N ALA A 304 7.48 11.91 12.52
CA ALA A 304 7.48 13.10 11.65
C ALA A 304 6.22 13.18 10.80
N SER A 305 5.83 12.07 10.15
CA SER A 305 4.60 11.99 9.35
C SER A 305 3.35 12.27 10.20
N TRP A 306 3.28 11.71 11.41
CA TRP A 306 2.20 11.97 12.35
C TRP A 306 2.12 13.44 12.73
N SER A 307 3.26 14.04 13.09
CA SER A 307 3.32 15.45 13.47
C SER A 307 2.88 16.37 12.32
N CYS A 308 3.33 16.06 11.11
CA CYS A 308 2.91 16.74 9.89
C CYS A 308 1.39 16.73 9.71
N ARG A 309 0.75 15.60 9.95
CA ARG A 309 -0.69 15.41 9.70
C ARG A 309 -1.58 15.86 10.86
N MET A 310 -1.11 15.77 12.10
CA MET A 310 -1.92 15.92 13.31
C MET A 310 -1.61 17.16 14.12
N LYS A 311 -0.38 17.66 14.03
CA LYS A 311 0.13 18.66 14.97
C LYS A 311 0.45 20.02 14.37
N VAL A 312 0.49 20.16 13.06
CA VAL A 312 0.83 21.45 12.43
C VAL A 312 -0.37 22.39 12.44
N PRO A 313 -0.19 23.66 12.82
CA PRO A 313 1.04 24.27 13.37
C PRO A 313 1.34 23.80 14.80
N LEU A 314 2.65 23.65 15.11
CA LEU A 314 3.09 23.23 16.46
C LEU A 314 2.84 24.35 17.49
N LEU A 315 2.42 23.93 18.67
CA LEU A 315 2.43 24.80 19.86
C LEU A 315 3.88 24.95 20.37
N ASP A 316 4.18 26.03 21.05
CA ASP A 316 5.57 26.33 21.46
C ASP A 316 6.20 25.23 22.32
N TYR A 317 5.45 24.60 23.21
CA TYR A 317 5.92 23.48 24.01
C TYR A 317 6.16 22.20 23.19
N GLU A 318 5.48 22.04 22.06
CA GLU A 318 5.66 20.90 21.18
C GLU A 318 6.91 21.03 20.30
N LYS A 319 7.33 22.27 19.99
CA LYS A 319 8.54 22.53 19.20
C LYS A 319 9.78 21.91 19.83
N HIS A 320 9.91 21.94 21.14
CA HIS A 320 11.07 21.37 21.83
C HIS A 320 11.19 19.86 21.58
N LEU A 321 10.09 19.12 21.71
CA LEU A 321 10.05 17.69 21.42
C LEU A 321 10.42 17.39 19.94
N HIS A 322 10.02 18.25 19.00
CA HIS A 322 10.35 18.07 17.59
C HIS A 322 11.80 18.44 17.26
N ILE A 323 12.40 19.38 18.00
CA ILE A 323 13.83 19.68 17.90
C ILE A 323 14.65 18.49 18.41
N GLU A 324 14.25 17.85 19.52
CA GLU A 324 14.90 16.62 20.01
C GLU A 324 14.76 15.47 18.99
N LEU A 325 13.59 15.34 18.35
CA LEU A 325 13.38 14.34 17.29
C LEU A 325 14.27 14.62 16.06
N LEU A 326 14.41 15.90 15.68
CA LEU A 326 15.33 16.32 14.61
C LEU A 326 16.78 15.98 14.95
N HIS A 327 17.22 16.31 16.16
CA HIS A 327 18.57 15.98 16.63
C HIS A 327 18.81 14.46 16.64
N SER A 328 17.80 13.67 17.04
CA SER A 328 17.86 12.20 16.98
C SER A 328 18.02 11.70 15.54
N ALA A 329 17.32 12.31 14.58
CA ALA A 329 17.45 11.97 13.17
C ALA A 329 18.83 12.30 12.60
N GLU A 330 19.39 13.47 12.95
CA GLU A 330 20.74 13.91 12.56
C GLU A 330 21.82 13.00 13.17
N THR A 331 21.68 12.63 14.44
CA THR A 331 22.56 11.67 15.11
C THR A 331 22.53 10.29 14.45
N CYS A 332 21.35 9.78 14.13
CA CYS A 332 21.20 8.52 13.38
C CYS A 332 21.84 8.59 11.98
N LEU A 333 21.73 9.74 11.31
CA LEU A 333 22.38 9.94 10.02
C LEU A 333 23.92 9.91 10.15
N GLN A 334 24.49 10.58 11.14
CA GLN A 334 25.94 10.52 11.44
C GLN A 334 26.39 9.11 11.76
N MET A 335 25.63 8.36 12.60
CA MET A 335 25.92 6.95 12.87
C MET A 335 25.92 6.11 11.59
N SER A 336 25.02 6.41 10.64
CA SER A 336 24.94 5.71 9.37
C SER A 336 26.17 5.91 8.46
N GLU A 337 26.89 7.01 8.63
CA GLU A 337 28.12 7.32 7.86
C GLU A 337 29.30 6.48 8.34
N SER A 338 29.31 6.09 9.61
CA SER A 338 30.37 5.25 10.19
C SER A 338 30.19 3.75 9.92
N LEU A 339 29.02 3.32 9.40
CA LEU A 339 28.75 1.93 9.09
C LEU A 339 29.30 1.56 7.71
N ILE A 340 30.10 0.50 7.67
CA ILE A 340 30.63 -0.07 6.44
C ILE A 340 29.82 -1.30 6.08
N PRO A 341 29.08 -1.29 4.95
CA PRO A 341 28.28 -2.45 4.52
C PRO A 341 29.20 -3.58 4.04
N GLU A 342 28.98 -4.78 4.57
CA GLU A 342 29.75 -6.00 4.25
C GLU A 342 29.06 -6.85 3.16
N SER A 343 27.83 -6.54 2.80
CA SER A 343 27.03 -7.27 1.82
C SER A 343 26.13 -6.33 1.03
N VAL A 344 25.63 -6.83 -0.12
CA VAL A 344 24.62 -6.10 -0.91
C VAL A 344 23.38 -5.78 -0.08
N SER A 345 22.94 -6.70 0.76
CA SER A 345 21.77 -6.51 1.62
C SER A 345 22.00 -5.40 2.66
N SER A 346 23.16 -5.38 3.32
CA SER A 346 23.49 -4.31 4.28
C SER A 346 23.67 -2.96 3.61
N PHE A 347 24.22 -2.93 2.37
CA PHE A 347 24.30 -1.72 1.55
C PHE A 347 22.90 -1.18 1.20
N ASP A 348 22.01 -2.06 0.73
CA ASP A 348 20.64 -1.69 0.36
C ASP A 348 19.84 -1.20 1.57
N THR A 349 19.98 -1.88 2.73
CA THR A 349 19.38 -1.46 3.99
C THR A 349 19.86 -0.07 4.41
N LEU A 350 21.18 0.16 4.33
CA LEU A 350 21.78 1.45 4.68
C LEU A 350 21.32 2.55 3.71
N THR A 351 21.20 2.25 2.43
CA THR A 351 20.69 3.15 1.40
C THR A 351 19.27 3.62 1.73
N VAL A 352 18.35 2.68 2.00
CA VAL A 352 16.96 3.01 2.39
C VAL A 352 16.96 3.82 3.68
N THR A 353 17.73 3.40 4.69
CA THR A 353 17.81 4.07 5.99
C THR A 353 18.26 5.53 5.87
N LYS A 354 19.30 5.80 5.10
CA LYS A 354 19.79 7.16 4.85
C LYS A 354 18.76 8.03 4.14
N VAL A 355 18.07 7.51 3.12
CA VAL A 355 17.00 8.24 2.42
C VAL A 355 15.85 8.55 3.37
N VAL A 356 15.43 7.59 4.20
CA VAL A 356 14.39 7.78 5.21
C VAL A 356 14.78 8.87 6.22
N LEU A 357 16.00 8.85 6.73
CA LEU A 357 16.50 9.87 7.67
C LEU A 357 16.55 11.25 7.05
N LEU A 358 17.16 11.39 5.86
CA LEU A 358 17.28 12.68 5.18
C LEU A 358 15.91 13.30 4.89
N THR A 359 14.96 12.51 4.39
CA THR A 359 13.61 13.00 4.11
C THR A 359 12.81 13.29 5.38
N SER A 360 13.05 12.55 6.47
CA SER A 360 12.49 12.88 7.79
C SER A 360 13.06 14.19 8.35
N ILE A 361 14.36 14.45 8.18
CA ILE A 361 15.00 15.71 8.55
C ILE A 361 14.38 16.88 7.77
N ILE A 362 14.18 16.73 6.46
CA ILE A 362 13.50 17.74 5.62
C ILE A 362 12.10 18.05 6.18
N LEU A 363 11.32 17.02 6.43
CA LEU A 363 9.95 17.16 6.94
C LEU A 363 9.91 17.78 8.33
N LEU A 364 10.79 17.36 9.25
CA LEU A 364 10.88 17.91 10.62
C LEU A 364 11.28 19.38 10.60
N LYS A 365 12.26 19.78 9.78
CA LYS A 365 12.65 21.19 9.63
C LYS A 365 11.46 22.03 9.16
N LYS A 366 10.66 21.53 8.20
CA LYS A 366 9.45 22.21 7.71
C LYS A 366 8.35 22.32 8.77
N ILE A 367 8.15 21.26 9.58
CA ILE A 367 7.17 21.24 10.67
C ILE A 367 7.56 22.24 11.77
N ILE A 368 8.85 22.30 12.16
CA ILE A 368 9.36 23.19 13.21
C ILE A 368 9.31 24.65 12.74
N CYS A 369 9.65 24.90 11.49
CA CYS A 369 9.66 26.24 10.87
C CYS A 369 8.78 26.23 9.61
N PRO A 370 7.47 26.50 9.71
CA PRO A 370 6.54 26.48 8.58
C PRO A 370 6.94 27.39 7.41
N ASP A 371 7.58 28.52 7.70
CA ASP A 371 8.03 29.50 6.70
C ASP A 371 9.40 29.15 6.09
N LEU A 372 9.96 27.98 6.42
CA LEU A 372 11.25 27.53 5.89
C LEU A 372 11.17 27.37 4.37
N ARG A 373 12.11 28.00 3.66
CA ARG A 373 12.24 27.89 2.21
C ARG A 373 12.96 26.58 1.82
N ALA A 374 12.60 26.01 0.69
CA ALA A 374 13.20 24.78 0.15
C ALA A 374 14.73 24.89 -0.04
N SER A 375 15.25 26.07 -0.33
CA SER A 375 16.70 26.30 -0.44
C SER A 375 17.49 25.94 0.82
N PHE A 376 16.91 26.06 2.01
CA PHE A 376 17.58 25.71 3.28
C PHE A 376 17.69 24.18 3.51
N VAL A 377 16.94 23.39 2.79
CA VAL A 377 17.02 21.91 2.83
C VAL A 377 17.72 21.32 1.61
N GLN A 378 18.24 22.17 0.72
CA GLN A 378 18.98 21.75 -0.47
C GLN A 378 20.18 20.81 -0.18
N PRO A 379 20.96 20.98 0.91
CA PRO A 379 22.00 20.02 1.27
C PRO A 379 21.46 18.60 1.49
N GLN A 380 20.31 18.45 2.14
CA GLN A 380 19.65 17.16 2.35
C GLN A 380 19.13 16.58 1.03
N ILE A 381 18.59 17.41 0.14
CA ILE A 381 18.17 17.01 -1.21
C ILE A 381 19.38 16.50 -2.01
N ASN A 382 20.48 17.25 -2.05
CA ASN A 382 21.70 16.87 -2.77
C ASN A 382 22.24 15.52 -2.26
N ALA A 383 22.28 15.31 -0.93
CA ALA A 383 22.68 14.06 -0.33
C ALA A 383 21.74 12.90 -0.71
N THR A 384 20.41 13.15 -0.67
CA THR A 384 19.41 12.15 -1.04
C THR A 384 19.54 11.75 -2.51
N VAL A 385 19.67 12.72 -3.42
CA VAL A 385 19.87 12.51 -4.86
C VAL A 385 21.16 11.72 -5.12
N ALA A 386 22.26 12.05 -4.43
CA ALA A 386 23.51 11.32 -4.57
C ALA A 386 23.36 9.84 -4.13
N ILE A 387 22.66 9.58 -3.03
CA ILE A 387 22.38 8.23 -2.54
C ILE A 387 21.51 7.46 -3.53
N ILE A 388 20.45 8.06 -4.06
CA ILE A 388 19.54 7.43 -5.04
C ILE A 388 20.28 7.06 -6.32
N ASN A 389 21.17 7.94 -6.82
CA ASN A 389 21.93 7.70 -8.04
C ASN A 389 22.96 6.56 -7.88
N ASN A 390 23.43 6.31 -6.66
CA ASN A 390 24.35 5.22 -6.33
C ASN A 390 23.66 3.94 -5.82
N ALA A 391 22.32 3.98 -5.67
CA ALA A 391 21.55 2.84 -5.20
C ALA A 391 21.51 1.71 -6.22
N ASN A 392 21.46 0.46 -5.73
CA ASN A 392 21.22 -0.68 -6.59
C ASN A 392 19.84 -0.57 -7.28
N SER A 393 19.75 -1.04 -8.51
CA SER A 393 18.50 -0.98 -9.30
C SER A 393 17.31 -1.66 -8.62
N ASN A 394 17.56 -2.58 -7.70
CA ASN A 394 16.56 -3.37 -7.00
C ASN A 394 16.10 -2.76 -5.67
N VAL A 395 16.73 -1.69 -5.20
CA VAL A 395 16.33 -1.01 -3.96
C VAL A 395 14.93 -0.41 -4.10
N ILE A 396 14.09 -0.67 -3.11
CA ILE A 396 12.75 -0.10 -3.00
C ILE A 396 12.80 1.04 -2.01
N LEU A 397 12.65 2.25 -2.52
CA LEU A 397 12.55 3.45 -1.69
C LEU A 397 11.09 3.70 -1.30
N PRO A 398 10.84 4.19 -0.07
CA PRO A 398 9.48 4.54 0.33
C PRO A 398 8.87 5.63 -0.55
N ILE A 399 7.62 5.46 -0.96
CA ILE A 399 6.88 6.43 -1.79
C ILE A 399 6.85 7.81 -1.11
N TRP A 400 6.59 7.84 0.19
CA TRP A 400 6.51 9.07 0.96
C TRP A 400 7.86 9.80 1.04
N SER A 401 8.99 9.10 1.09
CA SER A 401 10.32 9.71 1.02
C SER A 401 10.57 10.38 -0.33
N SER A 402 10.20 9.68 -1.42
CA SER A 402 10.31 10.25 -2.78
C SER A 402 9.39 11.46 -2.95
N PHE A 403 8.19 11.42 -2.39
CA PHE A 403 7.25 12.53 -2.39
C PHE A 403 7.80 13.76 -1.64
N ILE A 404 8.33 13.59 -0.42
CA ILE A 404 8.92 14.67 0.37
C ILE A 404 10.12 15.28 -0.38
N GLY A 405 11.02 14.44 -0.89
CA GLY A 405 12.19 14.89 -1.63
C GLY A 405 11.84 15.66 -2.90
N ALA A 406 10.87 15.16 -3.66
CA ALA A 406 10.36 15.80 -4.86
C ALA A 406 9.73 17.18 -4.58
N SER A 407 8.88 17.25 -3.54
CA SER A 407 8.21 18.49 -3.12
C SER A 407 9.20 19.56 -2.62
N ALA A 408 10.31 19.16 -2.00
CA ALA A 408 11.35 20.06 -1.50
C ALA A 408 12.42 20.41 -2.55
N SER A 409 12.38 19.80 -3.73
CA SER A 409 13.38 20.02 -4.78
C SER A 409 13.16 21.35 -5.50
N THR A 410 14.18 22.22 -5.51
CA THR A 410 14.15 23.52 -6.18
C THR A 410 14.57 23.45 -7.64
N THR A 411 15.33 22.41 -8.04
CA THR A 411 15.84 22.25 -9.40
C THR A 411 15.11 21.14 -10.15
N GLU A 412 14.93 21.33 -11.46
CA GLU A 412 14.34 20.31 -12.33
C GLU A 412 15.19 19.03 -12.36
N ARG A 413 16.52 19.16 -12.26
CA ARG A 413 17.44 18.01 -12.19
C ARG A 413 17.12 17.12 -11.00
N ASP A 414 16.94 17.70 -9.82
CA ASP A 414 16.65 16.94 -8.60
C ASP A 414 15.25 16.33 -8.67
N ARG A 415 14.25 17.09 -9.14
CA ARG A 415 12.88 16.60 -9.38
C ARG A 415 12.86 15.35 -10.25
N ARG A 416 13.62 15.35 -11.35
CA ARG A 416 13.73 14.21 -12.28
C ARG A 416 14.22 12.93 -11.59
N VAL A 417 15.14 13.01 -10.64
CA VAL A 417 15.65 11.83 -9.91
C VAL A 417 14.53 11.18 -9.10
N PHE A 418 13.74 11.97 -8.37
CA PHE A 418 12.60 11.46 -7.60
C PHE A 418 11.47 10.92 -8.50
N VAL A 419 11.18 11.61 -9.60
CA VAL A 419 10.22 11.16 -10.62
C VAL A 419 10.64 9.81 -11.20
N GLN A 420 11.89 9.65 -11.62
CA GLN A 420 12.39 8.38 -12.14
C GLN A 420 12.32 7.27 -11.10
N THR A 421 12.53 7.60 -9.82
CA THR A 421 12.37 6.65 -8.71
C THR A 421 10.91 6.20 -8.57
N LEU A 422 9.97 7.13 -8.61
CA LEU A 422 8.54 6.83 -8.58
C LEU A 422 8.10 6.01 -9.81
N GLN A 423 8.56 6.37 -11.01
CA GLN A 423 8.25 5.63 -12.23
C GLN A 423 8.79 4.19 -12.21
N LYS A 424 10.04 3.99 -11.75
CA LYS A 424 10.61 2.65 -11.56
C LYS A 424 9.78 1.82 -10.56
N LEU A 425 9.38 2.43 -9.46
CA LEU A 425 8.58 1.78 -8.45
C LEU A 425 7.17 1.45 -8.97
N MET A 426 6.55 2.34 -9.73
CA MET A 426 5.24 2.14 -10.38
C MET A 426 5.29 0.95 -11.35
N ALA A 427 6.28 0.92 -12.25
CA ALA A 427 6.46 -0.17 -13.21
C ALA A 427 6.61 -1.55 -12.53
N ARG A 428 7.24 -1.60 -11.35
CA ARG A 428 7.44 -2.84 -10.58
C ARG A 428 6.20 -3.25 -9.79
N SER A 429 5.56 -2.28 -9.16
CA SER A 429 4.50 -2.55 -8.17
C SER A 429 3.09 -2.50 -8.72
N GLY A 430 2.86 -1.83 -9.85
CA GLY A 430 1.51 -1.56 -10.37
C GLY A 430 0.66 -0.73 -9.39
N SER A 431 1.29 0.13 -8.57
CA SER A 431 0.58 0.88 -7.53
C SER A 431 -0.06 2.15 -8.10
N HIS A 432 -1.37 2.23 -8.02
CA HIS A 432 -2.12 3.42 -8.42
C HIS A 432 -1.82 4.64 -7.53
N LEU A 433 -1.50 4.42 -6.24
CA LEU A 433 -1.05 5.53 -5.38
C LEU A 433 0.16 6.25 -5.95
N ILE A 434 1.11 5.53 -6.55
CA ILE A 434 2.30 6.15 -7.14
C ILE A 434 1.94 7.03 -8.32
N ASP A 435 0.98 6.59 -9.14
CA ASP A 435 0.46 7.37 -10.28
C ASP A 435 -0.23 8.67 -9.80
N LEU A 436 -1.04 8.58 -8.74
CA LEU A 436 -1.68 9.74 -8.12
C LEU A 436 -0.64 10.73 -7.54
N VAL A 437 0.34 10.22 -6.80
CA VAL A 437 1.45 11.05 -6.26
C VAL A 437 2.23 11.71 -7.38
N TYR A 438 2.53 10.98 -8.44
CA TYR A 438 3.25 11.51 -9.60
C TYR A 438 2.46 12.63 -10.30
N LYS A 439 1.19 12.39 -10.63
CA LYS A 439 0.30 13.39 -11.25
C LYS A 439 0.10 14.62 -10.38
N PHE A 440 -0.01 14.42 -9.07
CA PHE A 440 -0.10 15.54 -8.12
C PHE A 440 1.16 16.41 -8.16
N LEU A 441 2.36 15.81 -8.14
CA LEU A 441 3.63 16.53 -8.23
C LEU A 441 3.79 17.27 -9.56
N GLU A 442 3.45 16.64 -10.69
CA GLU A 442 3.48 17.28 -12.01
C GLU A 442 2.55 18.51 -12.04
N GLY A 443 1.30 18.35 -11.60
CA GLY A 443 0.36 19.46 -11.56
C GLY A 443 0.82 20.61 -10.66
N LEU A 444 1.53 20.31 -9.56
CA LEU A 444 2.12 21.35 -8.71
C LEU A 444 3.22 22.12 -9.43
N TRP A 445 4.10 21.44 -10.13
CA TRP A 445 5.23 22.09 -10.81
C TRP A 445 4.82 22.86 -12.07
N GLU A 446 3.68 22.53 -12.68
CA GLU A 446 3.10 23.31 -13.77
C GLU A 446 2.55 24.66 -13.27
N ILE A 447 1.99 24.67 -12.04
CA ILE A 447 1.33 25.85 -11.48
C ILE A 447 2.32 26.71 -10.70
N TYR A 448 3.25 26.10 -9.96
CA TYR A 448 4.10 26.76 -8.99
C TYR A 448 5.59 26.67 -9.37
N THR A 449 6.25 27.80 -9.36
CA THR A 449 7.70 27.90 -9.66
C THR A 449 8.57 28.13 -8.43
N GLY A 450 7.96 28.38 -7.27
CA GLY A 450 8.63 28.73 -6.01
C GLY A 450 8.65 27.61 -4.98
N ASP A 451 8.48 28.03 -3.71
CA ASP A 451 8.51 27.14 -2.54
C ASP A 451 7.16 26.45 -2.25
N GLU A 452 6.11 26.77 -2.99
CA GLU A 452 4.75 26.32 -2.75
C GLU A 452 4.61 24.76 -2.70
N PRO A 453 5.30 23.98 -3.56
CA PRO A 453 5.27 22.51 -3.42
C PRO A 453 5.82 22.02 -2.09
N PHE A 454 6.80 22.73 -1.52
CA PHE A 454 7.38 22.45 -0.21
C PHE A 454 6.43 22.84 0.93
N ASP A 455 5.70 23.96 0.76
CA ASP A 455 4.69 24.41 1.73
C ASP A 455 3.52 23.44 1.85
N LEU A 456 3.14 22.80 0.75
CA LEU A 456 2.05 21.81 0.72
C LEU A 456 2.34 20.55 1.54
N LEU A 457 3.61 20.26 1.87
CA LEU A 457 3.96 19.15 2.78
C LEU A 457 3.29 19.25 4.15
N ILE A 458 3.00 20.46 4.61
CA ILE A 458 2.34 20.71 5.91
C ILE A 458 0.87 21.14 5.75
N ASP A 459 0.35 21.19 4.53
CA ASP A 459 -1.08 21.40 4.28
C ASP A 459 -1.83 20.06 4.33
N THR A 460 -2.48 19.84 5.47
CA THR A 460 -3.22 18.59 5.72
C THR A 460 -4.37 18.36 4.75
N ASN A 461 -4.97 19.43 4.19
CA ASN A 461 -6.07 19.31 3.25
C ASN A 461 -5.57 18.99 1.84
N ALA A 462 -4.43 19.57 1.43
CA ALA A 462 -3.81 19.27 0.15
C ALA A 462 -3.37 17.80 0.08
N LEU A 463 -2.74 17.30 1.15
CA LEU A 463 -2.29 15.90 1.22
C LEU A 463 -3.45 14.88 1.20
N SER A 464 -4.60 15.23 1.79
CA SER A 464 -5.78 14.34 1.76
C SER A 464 -6.36 14.19 0.34
N LYS A 465 -6.22 15.21 -0.52
CA LYS A 465 -6.73 15.19 -1.90
C LYS A 465 -5.92 14.31 -2.86
N ILE A 466 -4.74 13.83 -2.47
CA ILE A 466 -3.94 12.95 -3.33
C ILE A 466 -4.66 11.61 -3.57
N CYS A 467 -5.47 11.17 -2.61
CA CYS A 467 -6.15 9.87 -2.64
C CYS A 467 -7.69 9.97 -2.72
N ASP A 468 -8.24 11.18 -2.83
CA ASP A 468 -9.65 11.44 -3.09
C ASP A 468 -9.92 11.52 -4.60
#